data_a269fa2ccc71c4a7193ba522e8a3c6d9
#
_entry.id   a269fa2ccc71c4a7193ba522e8a3c6d9
#
_cell.length_a   1.000
_cell.length_b   1.000
_cell.length_c   1.000
_cell.angle_alpha   90.00
_cell.angle_beta   90.00
_cell.angle_gamma   90.00
#
_symmetry.space_group_name_H-M   'P 1'
#
loop_
_entity.id
_entity.type
_entity.pdbx_description
1 polymer ?
#
loop_
_entity_poly.entity_id
_entity_poly.type
_entity_poly.pdbx_seq_one_letter_code
_entity_poly.pdbx_strand_id
1 'polypeptide(L)'
;MLPAAEVATDSDAAAAEEQLKQLNDRTIIGSYISLDTEWDQFKHGTEKATWTATGLWGWPVSERQDWAVRLKLPVAYERRTEGSDHADIGGLGDIEVGAGTAFRLNRGWRMGGGIELHADTASNSALGEGVWRLHSLWAVGHDVTKWLTLAPSVEYSQSVAEENNVASQSYLELSLPSTVILPYDWSVGTKYKAKVDFENGDHWIHTVDVGIAKRISNIPLVLSATLEKSLSGGAKKFQISFTITYYFERYRSRKGRNAKRVMLK
;
A
#
# COMPACT_ATOMS: atom_id res chain seq x y z
N MET A 1 -34.64 1.87 25.11
CA MET A 1 -33.49 1.21 25.69
C MET A 1 -32.40 1.18 24.62
N LEU A 2 -31.34 1.96 24.78
CA LEU A 2 -30.18 1.87 23.88
C LEU A 2 -29.42 0.61 24.26
N PRO A 3 -28.94 -0.22 23.29
CA PRO A 3 -28.12 -1.38 23.60
C PRO A 3 -26.85 -0.91 24.29
N ALA A 4 -26.46 -1.60 25.35
CA ALA A 4 -25.21 -1.36 26.05
C ALA A 4 -24.05 -1.48 25.03
N ALA A 5 -23.16 -0.50 25.00
CA ALA A 5 -21.97 -0.53 24.18
C ALA A 5 -21.14 -1.77 24.58
N GLU A 6 -20.97 -2.69 23.67
CA GLU A 6 -20.13 -3.88 23.86
C GLU A 6 -18.70 -3.40 24.11
N VAL A 7 -18.15 -3.70 25.26
CA VAL A 7 -16.78 -3.33 25.62
C VAL A 7 -15.84 -4.13 24.73
N ALA A 8 -15.12 -3.44 23.86
CA ALA A 8 -14.12 -4.08 23.00
C ALA A 8 -13.12 -4.88 23.84
N THR A 9 -12.87 -6.12 23.45
CA THR A 9 -11.92 -6.98 24.16
C THR A 9 -10.49 -6.54 23.84
N ASP A 10 -9.51 -6.86 24.71
CA ASP A 10 -8.08 -6.57 24.47
C ASP A 10 -7.59 -7.16 23.11
N SER A 11 -8.23 -8.25 22.65
CA SER A 11 -7.93 -8.87 21.35
C SER A 11 -8.40 -8.02 20.17
N ASP A 12 -9.52 -7.32 20.31
CA ASP A 12 -10.09 -6.47 19.26
C ASP A 12 -9.30 -5.17 19.13
N ALA A 13 -8.81 -4.63 20.26
CA ALA A 13 -7.93 -3.47 20.28
C ALA A 13 -6.57 -3.78 19.61
N ALA A 14 -5.99 -4.95 19.87
CA ALA A 14 -4.74 -5.38 19.23
C ALA A 14 -4.91 -5.61 17.71
N ALA A 15 -6.04 -6.20 17.29
CA ALA A 15 -6.34 -6.37 15.86
C ALA A 15 -6.55 -5.02 15.16
N ALA A 16 -7.21 -4.07 15.83
CA ALA A 16 -7.40 -2.71 15.33
C ALA A 16 -6.06 -2.00 15.09
N GLU A 17 -5.16 -2.08 16.05
CA GLU A 17 -3.82 -1.49 15.95
C GLU A 17 -3.03 -2.10 14.78
N GLU A 18 -3.07 -3.43 14.63
CA GLU A 18 -2.37 -4.13 13.54
C GLU A 18 -2.90 -3.73 12.16
N GLN A 19 -4.24 -3.57 12.00
CA GLN A 19 -4.86 -3.11 10.77
C GLN A 19 -4.42 -1.67 10.39
N LEU A 20 -4.34 -0.77 11.36
CA LEU A 20 -3.88 0.60 11.14
C LEU A 20 -2.39 0.66 10.79
N LYS A 21 -1.55 -0.17 11.41
CA LYS A 21 -0.13 -0.28 11.08
C LYS A 21 0.09 -0.84 9.68
N GLN A 22 -0.71 -1.81 9.25
CA GLN A 22 -0.59 -2.47 7.94
C GLN A 22 -0.73 -1.49 6.76
N LEU A 23 -1.41 -0.37 6.92
CA LEU A 23 -1.54 0.64 5.87
C LEU A 23 -0.17 1.15 5.37
N ASN A 24 0.84 1.23 6.26
CA ASN A 24 2.17 1.73 5.94
C ASN A 24 3.28 0.71 6.19
N ASP A 25 3.00 -0.43 6.80
CA ASP A 25 3.99 -1.46 7.14
C ASP A 25 3.76 -2.73 6.31
N ARG A 26 4.55 -2.90 5.26
CA ARG A 26 4.50 -4.05 4.35
C ARG A 26 4.97 -5.37 4.98
N THR A 27 5.49 -5.34 6.21
CA THR A 27 5.86 -6.54 6.98
C THR A 27 4.72 -7.10 7.84
N ILE A 28 3.56 -6.45 7.83
CA ILE A 28 2.33 -6.93 8.46
C ILE A 28 1.42 -7.47 7.36
N ILE A 29 1.17 -8.78 7.40
CA ILE A 29 0.32 -9.47 6.41
C ILE A 29 -1.02 -9.80 7.03
N GLY A 30 -2.09 -9.24 6.48
CA GLY A 30 -3.48 -9.58 6.76
C GLY A 30 -4.24 -9.80 5.46
N SER A 31 -5.42 -10.41 5.51
CA SER A 31 -6.28 -10.55 4.33
C SER A 31 -7.27 -9.40 4.26
N TYR A 32 -7.34 -8.74 3.11
CA TYR A 32 -8.24 -7.62 2.90
C TYR A 32 -8.65 -7.47 1.43
N ILE A 33 -9.71 -6.71 1.23
CA ILE A 33 -10.01 -6.05 -0.03
C ILE A 33 -9.99 -4.53 0.22
N SER A 34 -9.49 -3.77 -0.74
CA SER A 34 -9.56 -2.31 -0.69
C SER A 34 -10.00 -1.72 -2.02
N LEU A 35 -10.57 -0.53 -1.93
CA LEU A 35 -10.80 0.35 -3.06
C LEU A 35 -10.04 1.65 -2.78
N ASP A 36 -9.08 1.93 -3.62
CA ASP A 36 -8.33 3.18 -3.65
C ASP A 36 -8.89 4.10 -4.72
N THR A 37 -9.01 5.37 -4.39
CA THR A 37 -9.30 6.44 -5.34
C THR A 37 -8.17 7.45 -5.26
N GLU A 38 -7.44 7.62 -6.33
CA GLU A 38 -6.32 8.53 -6.45
C GLU A 38 -6.63 9.63 -7.46
N TRP A 39 -6.23 10.85 -7.14
CA TRP A 39 -6.26 11.96 -8.06
C TRP A 39 -4.88 12.62 -8.10
N ASP A 40 -4.27 12.56 -9.28
CA ASP A 40 -2.95 13.09 -9.58
C ASP A 40 -3.04 14.40 -10.35
N GLN A 41 -2.29 15.40 -9.92
CA GLN A 41 -2.05 16.60 -10.69
C GLN A 41 -0.58 16.66 -11.14
N PHE A 42 -0.36 16.81 -12.43
CA PHE A 42 0.95 16.93 -13.04
C PHE A 42 1.30 18.41 -13.32
N LYS A 43 2.60 18.68 -13.51
CA LYS A 43 3.11 20.05 -13.73
C LYS A 43 2.65 20.68 -15.04
N HIS A 44 2.28 19.86 -16.03
CA HIS A 44 1.88 20.28 -17.38
C HIS A 44 0.37 20.22 -17.61
N GLY A 45 -0.43 20.47 -16.55
CA GLY A 45 -1.88 20.56 -16.66
C GLY A 45 -2.60 19.23 -16.90
N THR A 46 -1.89 18.10 -16.88
CA THR A 46 -2.52 16.78 -16.93
C THR A 46 -3.08 16.42 -15.56
N GLU A 47 -4.29 15.91 -15.54
CA GLU A 47 -4.94 15.32 -14.36
C GLU A 47 -5.26 13.86 -14.65
N LYS A 48 -5.01 13.00 -13.66
CA LYS A 48 -5.35 11.57 -13.74
C LYS A 48 -6.11 11.16 -12.50
N ALA A 49 -7.24 10.52 -12.69
CA ALA A 49 -7.97 9.83 -11.63
C ALA A 49 -7.81 8.33 -11.82
N THR A 50 -7.50 7.61 -10.75
CA THR A 50 -7.36 6.15 -10.78
C THR A 50 -8.16 5.54 -9.64
N TRP A 51 -8.92 4.49 -9.95
CA TRP A 51 -9.62 3.65 -9.00
C TRP A 51 -8.97 2.29 -9.03
N THR A 52 -8.41 1.84 -7.92
CA THR A 52 -7.73 0.54 -7.84
C THR A 52 -8.45 -0.37 -6.86
N ALA A 53 -8.99 -1.48 -7.36
CA ALA A 53 -9.45 -2.56 -6.51
C ALA A 53 -8.26 -3.46 -6.18
N THR A 54 -7.99 -3.65 -4.88
CA THR A 54 -6.90 -4.52 -4.41
C THR A 54 -7.48 -5.65 -3.57
N GLY A 55 -7.07 -6.88 -3.86
CA GLY A 55 -7.26 -8.04 -3.01
C GLY A 55 -5.91 -8.54 -2.49
N LEU A 56 -5.76 -8.68 -1.18
CA LEU A 56 -4.63 -9.34 -0.57
C LEU A 56 -5.12 -10.50 0.27
N TRP A 57 -4.58 -11.68 0.00
CA TRP A 57 -4.88 -12.90 0.72
C TRP A 57 -3.63 -13.38 1.45
N GLY A 58 -3.67 -13.30 2.79
CA GLY A 58 -2.59 -13.71 3.67
C GLY A 58 -2.92 -14.98 4.45
N TRP A 59 -1.93 -15.83 4.69
CA TRP A 59 -2.06 -17.02 5.54
C TRP A 59 -0.79 -17.31 6.32
N PRO A 60 -0.92 -17.83 7.56
CA PRO A 60 0.23 -18.20 8.36
C PRO A 60 0.80 -19.55 7.88
N VAL A 61 2.10 -19.60 7.64
CA VAL A 61 2.84 -20.82 7.35
C VAL A 61 3.46 -21.39 8.63
N SER A 62 3.90 -20.52 9.53
CA SER A 62 4.43 -20.90 10.84
C SER A 62 4.00 -19.89 11.91
N GLU A 63 4.47 -20.06 13.15
CA GLU A 63 4.22 -19.09 14.21
C GLU A 63 4.84 -17.72 13.96
N ARG A 64 5.89 -17.66 13.14
CA ARG A 64 6.66 -16.46 12.87
C ARG A 64 6.63 -16.02 11.42
N GLN A 65 5.99 -16.78 10.53
CA GLN A 65 6.01 -16.52 9.10
C GLN A 65 4.60 -16.52 8.53
N ASP A 66 4.29 -15.49 7.77
CA ASP A 66 3.09 -15.39 6.96
C ASP A 66 3.47 -15.24 5.48
N TRP A 67 2.62 -15.78 4.60
CA TRP A 67 2.68 -15.60 3.15
C TRP A 67 1.46 -14.83 2.69
N ALA A 68 1.59 -14.16 1.55
CA ALA A 68 0.48 -13.49 0.90
C ALA A 68 0.59 -13.55 -0.62
N VAL A 69 -0.58 -13.46 -1.26
CA VAL A 69 -0.71 -13.10 -2.68
C VAL A 69 -1.54 -11.82 -2.77
N ARG A 70 -1.25 -11.00 -3.79
CA ARG A 70 -1.91 -9.73 -4.05
C ARG A 70 -2.32 -9.65 -5.52
N LEU A 71 -3.50 -9.08 -5.76
CA LEU A 71 -3.99 -8.71 -7.08
C LEU A 71 -4.46 -7.26 -7.01
N LYS A 72 -4.08 -6.45 -7.99
CA LYS A 72 -4.59 -5.09 -8.19
C LYS A 72 -5.17 -4.95 -9.59
N LEU A 73 -6.32 -4.30 -9.63
CA LEU A 73 -7.09 -4.04 -10.84
C LEU A 73 -7.38 -2.54 -10.92
N PRO A 74 -6.55 -1.76 -11.62
CA PRO A 74 -6.75 -0.31 -11.76
C PRO A 74 -7.71 -0.01 -12.92
N VAL A 75 -8.56 1.00 -12.70
CA VAL A 75 -9.34 1.70 -13.73
C VAL A 75 -8.90 3.15 -13.68
N ALA A 76 -8.47 3.71 -14.78
CA ALA A 76 -7.95 5.06 -14.83
C ALA A 76 -8.74 5.94 -15.82
N TYR A 77 -8.78 7.23 -15.50
CA TYR A 77 -9.27 8.28 -16.36
C TYR A 77 -8.24 9.40 -16.39
N GLU A 78 -7.76 9.76 -17.57
CA GLU A 78 -6.79 10.82 -17.80
C GLU A 78 -7.42 11.95 -18.60
N ARG A 79 -7.24 13.18 -18.10
CA ARG A 79 -7.64 14.41 -18.77
C ARG A 79 -6.42 15.28 -19.02
N ARG A 80 -6.20 15.64 -20.29
CA ARG A 80 -5.14 16.57 -20.71
C ARG A 80 -5.75 17.93 -20.99
N THR A 81 -5.27 18.95 -20.27
CA THR A 81 -5.79 20.33 -20.40
C THR A 81 -4.84 21.26 -21.18
N GLU A 82 -3.59 20.87 -21.40
CA GLU A 82 -2.59 21.65 -22.13
C GLU A 82 -2.22 20.97 -23.47
N GLY A 83 -2.20 21.76 -24.55
CA GLY A 83 -1.85 21.33 -25.89
C GLY A 83 -3.04 21.28 -26.86
N SER A 84 -2.76 20.95 -28.12
CA SER A 84 -3.78 20.89 -29.21
C SER A 84 -4.70 19.68 -29.07
N ASP A 85 -4.36 18.70 -28.25
CA ASP A 85 -5.08 17.45 -28.12
C ASP A 85 -5.76 17.38 -26.73
N HIS A 86 -6.93 17.98 -26.62
CA HIS A 86 -7.84 17.71 -25.52
C HIS A 86 -8.38 16.29 -25.69
N ALA A 87 -7.81 15.32 -24.99
CA ALA A 87 -8.28 13.95 -24.99
C ALA A 87 -8.68 13.54 -23.57
N ASP A 88 -9.92 13.07 -23.45
CA ASP A 88 -10.41 12.38 -22.27
C ASP A 88 -10.31 10.88 -22.55
N ILE A 89 -9.47 10.16 -21.82
CA ILE A 89 -9.22 8.73 -22.03
C ILE A 89 -9.56 7.98 -20.75
N GLY A 90 -10.42 6.98 -20.82
CA GLY A 90 -10.80 6.14 -19.70
C GLY A 90 -10.72 4.66 -20.06
N GLY A 91 -10.39 3.82 -19.06
CA GLY A 91 -10.34 2.37 -19.26
C GLY A 91 -9.57 1.63 -18.16
N LEU A 92 -9.25 0.36 -18.44
CA LEU A 92 -8.40 -0.44 -17.56
C LEU A 92 -6.95 0.02 -17.65
N GLY A 93 -6.26 0.07 -16.51
CA GLY A 93 -4.82 0.20 -16.43
C GLY A 93 -4.11 -1.15 -16.38
N ASP A 94 -2.83 -1.14 -16.01
CA ASP A 94 -2.01 -2.35 -15.92
C ASP A 94 -2.34 -3.16 -14.68
N ILE A 95 -2.60 -4.45 -14.87
CA ILE A 95 -2.89 -5.40 -13.78
C ILE A 95 -1.59 -5.72 -13.04
N GLU A 96 -1.65 -5.79 -11.72
CA GLU A 96 -0.52 -6.16 -10.88
C GLU A 96 -0.83 -7.43 -10.09
N VAL A 97 0.10 -8.39 -10.12
CA VAL A 97 0.01 -9.64 -9.35
C VAL A 97 1.30 -9.83 -8.56
N GLY A 98 1.16 -10.07 -7.27
CA GLY A 98 2.31 -10.23 -6.39
C GLY A 98 2.19 -11.37 -5.40
N ALA A 99 3.35 -11.81 -4.91
CA ALA A 99 3.47 -12.75 -3.80
C ALA A 99 4.60 -12.31 -2.87
N GLY A 100 4.43 -12.56 -1.58
CA GLY A 100 5.42 -12.17 -0.60
C GLY A 100 5.32 -12.95 0.70
N THR A 101 6.29 -12.73 1.57
CA THR A 101 6.37 -13.33 2.89
C THR A 101 6.84 -12.32 3.91
N ALA A 102 6.39 -12.47 5.14
CA ALA A 102 6.88 -11.70 6.27
C ALA A 102 7.21 -12.59 7.45
N PHE A 103 8.23 -12.19 8.19
CA PHE A 103 8.74 -12.88 9.37
C PHE A 103 8.65 -11.98 10.59
N ARG A 104 8.08 -12.51 11.68
CA ARG A 104 8.12 -11.88 13.01
C ARG A 104 9.41 -12.29 13.71
N LEU A 105 10.22 -11.29 14.03
CA LEU A 105 11.45 -11.45 14.79
C LEU A 105 11.17 -11.20 16.28
N ASN A 106 12.21 -11.05 17.08
CA ASN A 106 12.06 -10.73 18.51
C ASN A 106 11.95 -9.21 18.74
N ARG A 107 11.36 -8.80 19.86
CA ARG A 107 11.33 -7.41 20.35
C ARG A 107 10.69 -6.39 19.38
N GLY A 108 9.59 -6.78 18.72
CA GLY A 108 8.85 -5.87 17.83
C GLY A 108 9.45 -5.68 16.46
N TRP A 109 10.52 -6.40 16.12
CA TRP A 109 11.09 -6.41 14.78
C TRP A 109 10.36 -7.37 13.85
N ARG A 110 10.19 -6.96 12.62
CA ARG A 110 9.63 -7.74 11.52
C ARG A 110 10.50 -7.53 10.28
N MET A 111 10.52 -8.49 9.37
CA MET A 111 11.09 -8.34 8.04
C MET A 111 10.21 -9.03 7.03
N GLY A 112 10.23 -8.56 5.80
CA GLY A 112 9.45 -9.15 4.74
C GLY A 112 10.03 -8.82 3.38
N GLY A 113 9.52 -9.52 2.37
CA GLY A 113 9.87 -9.28 1.00
C GLY A 113 8.90 -9.97 0.06
N GLY A 114 8.93 -9.57 -1.18
CA GLY A 114 8.07 -10.13 -2.21
C GLY A 114 8.48 -9.72 -3.60
N ILE A 115 7.81 -10.32 -4.55
CA ILE A 115 7.90 -9.97 -5.97
C ILE A 115 6.50 -9.62 -6.47
N GLU A 116 6.44 -8.70 -7.42
CA GLU A 116 5.20 -8.29 -8.07
C GLU A 116 5.45 -8.09 -9.56
N LEU A 117 4.58 -8.65 -10.37
CA LEU A 117 4.56 -8.47 -11.82
C LEU A 117 3.50 -7.43 -12.15
N HIS A 118 3.91 -6.35 -12.80
CA HIS A 118 3.05 -5.40 -13.47
C HIS A 118 2.93 -5.82 -14.92
N ALA A 119 1.72 -6.22 -15.32
CA ALA A 119 1.45 -6.72 -16.65
C ALA A 119 1.00 -5.55 -17.53
N ASP A 120 1.55 -5.46 -18.74
CA ASP A 120 1.10 -4.52 -19.76
C ASP A 120 -0.26 -4.98 -20.31
N THR A 121 -1.33 -4.57 -19.66
CA THR A 121 -2.72 -4.97 -19.93
C THR A 121 -3.67 -3.80 -20.05
N ALA A 122 -3.15 -2.58 -20.02
CA ALA A 122 -3.96 -1.38 -20.15
C ALA A 122 -4.77 -1.38 -21.46
N SER A 123 -6.03 -0.97 -21.37
CA SER A 123 -6.91 -0.88 -22.54
C SER A 123 -6.52 0.22 -23.51
N ASN A 124 -5.65 1.13 -23.09
CA ASN A 124 -5.09 2.23 -23.88
C ASN A 124 -3.69 2.56 -23.36
N SER A 125 -2.74 2.82 -24.25
CA SER A 125 -1.34 3.12 -23.88
C SER A 125 -1.16 4.36 -23.00
N ALA A 126 -2.12 5.29 -23.00
CA ALA A 126 -2.09 6.44 -22.09
C ALA A 126 -2.46 6.06 -20.62
N LEU A 127 -3.11 4.92 -20.40
CA LEU A 127 -3.55 4.46 -19.09
C LEU A 127 -2.60 3.45 -18.46
N GLY A 128 -1.68 2.87 -19.24
CA GLY A 128 -0.64 1.93 -18.83
C GLY A 128 0.76 2.47 -19.04
N GLU A 129 1.72 1.64 -18.77
CA GLU A 129 3.13 1.99 -18.92
C GLU A 129 3.77 1.41 -20.19
N GLY A 130 3.06 0.49 -20.89
CA GLY A 130 3.52 -0.17 -22.11
C GLY A 130 4.69 -1.12 -21.90
N VAL A 131 4.90 -1.57 -20.64
CA VAL A 131 6.00 -2.46 -20.27
C VAL A 131 5.55 -3.48 -19.24
N TRP A 132 6.06 -4.69 -19.39
CA TRP A 132 6.01 -5.68 -18.31
C TRP A 132 7.14 -5.41 -17.33
N ARG A 133 6.83 -5.23 -16.04
CA ARG A 133 7.83 -4.96 -15.01
C ARG A 133 7.77 -5.97 -13.88
N LEU A 134 8.95 -6.36 -13.44
CA LEU A 134 9.13 -7.13 -12.23
C LEU A 134 9.61 -6.21 -11.11
N HIS A 135 8.88 -6.18 -10.01
CA HIS A 135 9.23 -5.47 -8.79
C HIS A 135 9.72 -6.46 -7.74
N SER A 136 10.81 -6.13 -7.08
CA SER A 136 11.32 -6.85 -5.90
C SER A 136 11.27 -5.91 -4.72
N LEU A 137 10.58 -6.31 -3.65
CA LEU A 137 10.41 -5.51 -2.44
C LEU A 137 11.09 -6.18 -1.26
N TRP A 138 11.77 -5.38 -0.44
CA TRP A 138 12.31 -5.77 0.86
C TRP A 138 11.92 -4.71 1.89
N ALA A 139 11.47 -5.14 3.06
CA ALA A 139 11.02 -4.24 4.12
C ALA A 139 11.44 -4.77 5.50
N VAL A 140 11.66 -3.82 6.41
CA VAL A 140 11.90 -4.09 7.83
C VAL A 140 10.95 -3.23 8.63
N GLY A 141 10.16 -3.84 9.51
CA GLY A 141 9.25 -3.14 10.41
C GLY A 141 9.78 -3.17 11.85
N HIS A 142 9.62 -2.09 12.59
CA HIS A 142 9.97 -2.01 14.00
C HIS A 142 8.97 -1.17 14.80
N ASP A 143 8.42 -1.78 15.86
CA ASP A 143 7.63 -1.04 16.85
C ASP A 143 8.57 -0.34 17.82
N VAL A 144 8.89 0.95 17.54
CA VAL A 144 9.77 1.78 18.37
C VAL A 144 9.15 2.00 19.74
N THR A 145 7.85 2.23 19.76
CA THR A 145 7.02 2.30 20.96
C THR A 145 5.69 1.58 20.71
N LYS A 146 4.79 1.55 21.70
CA LYS A 146 3.43 1.01 21.51
C LYS A 146 2.60 1.81 20.47
N TRP A 147 2.92 3.08 20.30
CA TRP A 147 2.18 3.99 19.42
C TRP A 147 2.95 4.41 18.17
N LEU A 148 4.25 4.09 18.04
CA LEU A 148 5.09 4.48 16.89
C LEU A 148 5.71 3.25 16.24
N THR A 149 5.45 3.06 14.95
CA THR A 149 6.07 2.06 14.08
C THR A 149 6.84 2.74 12.96
N LEU A 150 8.03 2.24 12.66
CA LEU A 150 8.82 2.56 11.48
C LEU A 150 8.91 1.31 10.59
N ALA A 151 8.79 1.48 9.27
CA ALA A 151 8.80 0.35 8.34
C ALA A 151 9.59 0.65 7.04
N PRO A 152 10.90 0.97 7.14
CA PRO A 152 11.72 1.23 5.96
C PRO A 152 11.65 0.07 4.95
N SER A 153 11.66 0.42 3.67
CA SER A 153 11.67 -0.54 2.58
C SER A 153 12.52 -0.07 1.42
N VAL A 154 12.97 -1.04 0.63
CA VAL A 154 13.62 -0.83 -0.65
C VAL A 154 12.87 -1.64 -1.70
N GLU A 155 12.63 -1.01 -2.84
CA GLU A 155 11.99 -1.62 -3.99
C GLU A 155 12.86 -1.42 -5.23
N TYR A 156 13.17 -2.51 -5.92
CA TYR A 156 13.81 -2.48 -7.23
C TYR A 156 12.81 -2.93 -8.28
N SER A 157 12.69 -2.16 -9.35
CA SER A 157 11.82 -2.43 -10.47
C SER A 157 12.59 -2.42 -11.77
N GLN A 158 12.29 -3.40 -12.64
CA GLN A 158 12.90 -3.51 -13.96
C GLN A 158 11.89 -4.03 -14.99
N SER A 159 11.90 -3.44 -16.17
CA SER A 159 11.19 -3.97 -17.34
C SER A 159 11.77 -5.33 -17.73
N VAL A 160 10.89 -6.28 -18.02
CA VAL A 160 11.24 -7.63 -18.50
C VAL A 160 10.77 -7.86 -19.93
N ALA A 161 9.80 -7.06 -20.40
CA ALA A 161 9.37 -6.96 -21.78
C ALA A 161 8.75 -5.60 -22.03
N GLU A 162 8.83 -5.08 -23.25
CA GLU A 162 8.40 -3.75 -23.64
C GLU A 162 7.61 -3.82 -24.95
N GLU A 163 6.62 -2.95 -25.11
CA GLU A 163 6.00 -2.72 -26.41
C GLU A 163 6.96 -1.99 -27.37
N ASN A 164 6.72 -2.10 -28.66
CA ASN A 164 7.51 -1.40 -29.68
C ASN A 164 7.50 0.12 -29.41
N ASN A 165 8.70 0.72 -29.33
CA ASN A 165 8.95 2.14 -29.09
C ASN A 165 8.68 2.65 -27.65
N VAL A 166 8.49 1.79 -26.67
CA VAL A 166 8.48 2.18 -25.27
C VAL A 166 9.88 1.96 -24.68
N ALA A 167 10.39 2.95 -23.97
CA ALA A 167 11.70 2.86 -23.33
C ALA A 167 11.66 1.88 -22.16
N SER A 168 12.74 1.14 -21.99
CA SER A 168 13.00 0.33 -20.81
C SER A 168 12.87 1.16 -19.52
N GLN A 169 12.44 0.54 -18.47
CA GLN A 169 12.30 1.17 -17.16
C GLN A 169 13.09 0.38 -16.12
N SER A 170 13.95 1.08 -15.39
CA SER A 170 14.71 0.50 -14.28
C SER A 170 14.86 1.53 -13.19
N TYR A 171 14.39 1.23 -11.97
CA TYR A 171 14.51 2.16 -10.86
C TYR A 171 14.69 1.46 -9.51
N LEU A 172 15.28 2.19 -8.58
CA LEU A 172 15.35 1.84 -7.17
C LEU A 172 14.58 2.88 -6.37
N GLU A 173 13.68 2.44 -5.49
CA GLU A 173 12.97 3.31 -4.55
C GLU A 173 13.33 2.93 -3.12
N LEU A 174 13.74 3.92 -2.35
CA LEU A 174 13.91 3.84 -0.89
C LEU A 174 12.72 4.54 -0.24
N SER A 175 12.10 3.89 0.74
CA SER A 175 10.90 4.39 1.39
C SER A 175 11.05 4.30 2.92
N LEU A 176 10.68 5.37 3.61
CA LEU A 176 10.71 5.44 5.08
C LEU A 176 9.33 5.83 5.61
N PRO A 177 8.39 4.89 5.70
CA PRO A 177 7.11 5.13 6.33
C PRO A 177 7.21 5.11 7.85
N SER A 178 6.41 5.95 8.49
CA SER A 178 6.14 5.93 9.92
C SER A 178 4.64 5.94 10.17
N THR A 179 4.20 5.30 11.24
CA THR A 179 2.79 5.28 11.66
C THR A 179 2.71 5.56 13.15
N VAL A 180 1.91 6.56 13.51
CA VAL A 180 1.57 6.92 14.88
C VAL A 180 0.13 6.49 15.14
N ILE A 181 -0.06 5.59 16.09
CA ILE A 181 -1.38 5.17 16.56
C ILE A 181 -1.88 6.17 17.59
N LEU A 182 -3.08 6.67 17.38
CA LEU A 182 -3.75 7.64 18.22
C LEU A 182 -4.94 7.00 18.96
N PRO A 183 -5.46 7.64 20.01
CA PRO A 183 -6.70 7.19 20.67
C PRO A 183 -7.88 7.08 19.71
N TYR A 184 -8.87 6.28 20.09
CA TYR A 184 -10.12 6.12 19.35
C TYR A 184 -9.97 5.57 17.92
N ASP A 185 -9.05 4.62 17.71
CA ASP A 185 -8.80 3.94 16.43
C ASP A 185 -8.40 4.87 15.29
N TRP A 186 -7.70 5.96 15.58
CA TRP A 186 -7.07 6.82 14.60
C TRP A 186 -5.59 6.48 14.41
N SER A 187 -5.06 6.75 13.23
CA SER A 187 -3.62 6.81 13.02
C SER A 187 -3.24 7.95 12.07
N VAL A 188 -2.01 8.42 12.23
CA VAL A 188 -1.36 9.34 11.31
C VAL A 188 -0.13 8.65 10.76
N GLY A 189 0.01 8.67 9.44
CA GLY A 189 1.16 8.14 8.72
C GLY A 189 1.93 9.23 8.02
N THR A 190 3.25 9.10 7.98
CA THR A 190 4.10 9.88 7.08
C THR A 190 5.00 8.93 6.32
N LYS A 191 5.37 9.28 5.09
CA LYS A 191 6.31 8.48 4.30
C LYS A 191 7.17 9.41 3.46
N TYR A 192 8.47 9.26 3.58
CA TYR A 192 9.42 9.85 2.64
C TYR A 192 9.85 8.79 1.64
N LYS A 193 9.91 9.15 0.36
CA LYS A 193 10.39 8.29 -0.73
C LYS A 193 11.50 8.99 -1.50
N ALA A 194 12.53 8.24 -1.85
CA ALA A 194 13.59 8.64 -2.77
C ALA A 194 13.70 7.57 -3.85
N LYS A 195 13.38 7.94 -5.08
CA LYS A 195 13.42 7.06 -6.25
C LYS A 195 14.52 7.54 -7.20
N VAL A 196 15.39 6.64 -7.65
CA VAL A 196 16.34 6.90 -8.73
C VAL A 196 15.93 6.11 -9.95
N ASP A 197 15.89 6.79 -11.10
CA ASP A 197 15.58 6.22 -12.41
C ASP A 197 16.89 6.05 -13.19
N PHE A 198 17.31 4.80 -13.39
CA PHE A 198 18.58 4.47 -14.02
C PHE A 198 18.56 4.65 -15.55
N GLU A 199 17.39 4.58 -16.16
CA GLU A 199 17.25 4.75 -17.62
C GLU A 199 17.20 6.24 -18.03
N ASN A 200 16.94 7.15 -17.07
CA ASN A 200 16.88 8.58 -17.27
C ASN A 200 18.05 9.33 -16.63
N GLY A 201 19.27 8.78 -16.71
CA GLY A 201 20.50 9.44 -16.24
C GLY A 201 20.57 9.59 -14.72
N ASP A 202 20.16 8.56 -13.99
CA ASP A 202 20.20 8.52 -12.52
C ASP A 202 19.41 9.67 -11.86
N HIS A 203 18.28 10.02 -12.47
CA HIS A 203 17.46 11.12 -11.98
C HIS A 203 16.75 10.77 -10.68
N TRP A 204 16.99 11.59 -9.66
CA TRP A 204 16.38 11.42 -8.34
C TRP A 204 15.05 12.15 -8.22
N ILE A 205 14.04 11.44 -7.75
CA ILE A 205 12.70 11.95 -7.44
C ILE A 205 12.48 11.79 -5.94
N HIS A 206 12.13 12.88 -5.28
CA HIS A 206 11.83 12.88 -3.84
C HIS A 206 10.37 13.25 -3.61
N THR A 207 9.68 12.46 -2.80
CA THR A 207 8.29 12.71 -2.41
C THR A 207 8.10 12.57 -0.90
N VAL A 208 7.08 13.21 -0.38
CA VAL A 208 6.61 13.07 0.99
C VAL A 208 5.11 12.84 0.98
N ASP A 209 4.67 11.87 1.78
CA ASP A 209 3.26 11.55 1.99
C ASP A 209 2.90 11.87 3.44
N VAL A 210 1.70 12.41 3.64
CA VAL A 210 1.07 12.54 4.96
C VAL A 210 -0.34 11.99 4.86
N GLY A 211 -0.70 11.09 5.74
CA GLY A 211 -1.99 10.44 5.74
C GLY A 211 -2.62 10.36 7.12
N ILE A 212 -3.92 10.24 7.13
CA ILE A 212 -4.72 9.97 8.32
C ILE A 212 -5.61 8.76 8.04
N ALA A 213 -5.79 7.90 9.02
CA ALA A 213 -6.70 6.78 8.92
C ALA A 213 -7.55 6.62 10.17
N LYS A 214 -8.74 6.06 9.96
CA LYS A 214 -9.72 5.74 11.00
C LYS A 214 -10.24 4.33 10.79
N ARG A 215 -10.11 3.48 11.81
CA ARG A 215 -10.82 2.22 11.85
C ARG A 215 -12.22 2.43 12.43
N ILE A 216 -13.22 1.81 11.82
CA ILE A 216 -14.59 1.85 12.32
C ILE A 216 -14.77 0.77 13.38
N SER A 217 -15.14 1.17 14.60
CA SER A 217 -15.00 0.33 15.80
C SER A 217 -15.75 -1.01 15.77
N ASN A 218 -16.91 -1.08 15.11
CA ASN A 218 -17.76 -2.27 15.14
C ASN A 218 -17.63 -3.18 13.91
N ILE A 219 -16.83 -2.77 12.93
CA ILE A 219 -16.59 -3.54 11.69
C ILE A 219 -15.11 -3.47 11.34
N PRO A 220 -14.55 -4.49 10.70
CA PRO A 220 -13.14 -4.49 10.29
C PRO A 220 -12.92 -3.61 9.05
N LEU A 221 -13.33 -2.36 9.12
CA LEU A 221 -13.24 -1.38 8.05
C LEU A 221 -12.31 -0.24 8.46
N VAL A 222 -11.37 0.10 7.60
CA VAL A 222 -10.48 1.25 7.74
C VAL A 222 -10.72 2.21 6.58
N LEU A 223 -10.88 3.48 6.91
CA LEU A 223 -10.94 4.59 5.96
C LEU A 223 -9.65 5.37 6.09
N SER A 224 -9.01 5.72 4.99
CA SER A 224 -7.81 6.56 5.00
C SER A 224 -7.84 7.62 3.90
N ALA A 225 -7.14 8.72 4.17
CA ALA A 225 -6.87 9.78 3.22
C ALA A 225 -5.38 10.12 3.28
N THR A 226 -4.74 10.31 2.12
CA THR A 226 -3.32 10.63 2.01
C THR A 226 -3.12 11.76 1.01
N LEU A 227 -2.20 12.66 1.35
CA LEU A 227 -1.66 13.67 0.46
C LEU A 227 -0.19 13.34 0.20
N GLU A 228 0.17 13.11 -1.06
CA GLU A 228 1.55 13.00 -1.53
C GLU A 228 1.95 14.28 -2.23
N LYS A 229 3.17 14.76 -1.97
CA LYS A 229 3.75 15.91 -2.65
C LYS A 229 5.14 15.57 -3.16
N SER A 230 5.38 15.88 -4.44
CA SER A 230 6.73 15.86 -4.98
C SER A 230 7.53 17.03 -4.45
N LEU A 231 8.70 16.75 -3.88
CA LEU A 231 9.65 17.76 -3.38
C LEU A 231 10.61 18.18 -4.48
N SER A 232 11.09 17.21 -5.28
CA SER A 232 11.98 17.45 -6.42
C SER A 232 11.91 16.32 -7.44
N GLY A 233 12.34 16.59 -8.68
CA GLY A 233 12.57 15.60 -9.72
C GLY A 233 11.32 15.09 -10.45
N GLY A 234 10.19 14.98 -9.81
CA GLY A 234 8.99 14.37 -10.41
C GLY A 234 8.18 15.29 -11.32
N ALA A 235 7.51 14.71 -12.31
CA ALA A 235 6.50 15.39 -13.13
C ALA A 235 5.18 15.61 -12.34
N LYS A 236 4.86 14.71 -11.42
CA LYS A 236 3.71 14.82 -10.51
C LYS A 236 3.91 16.02 -9.56
N LYS A 237 2.89 16.85 -9.42
CA LYS A 237 2.89 18.00 -8.52
C LYS A 237 2.42 17.60 -7.13
N PHE A 238 1.29 16.93 -7.06
CA PHE A 238 0.76 16.29 -5.86
C PHE A 238 -0.27 15.20 -6.23
N GLN A 239 -0.57 14.33 -5.27
CA GLN A 239 -1.60 13.30 -5.34
C GLN A 239 -2.44 13.38 -4.08
N ILE A 240 -3.74 13.19 -4.23
CA ILE A 240 -4.67 12.96 -3.12
C ILE A 240 -5.24 11.57 -3.31
N SER A 241 -5.25 10.76 -2.25
CA SER A 241 -5.87 9.45 -2.27
C SER A 241 -6.83 9.24 -1.11
N PHE A 242 -7.87 8.45 -1.39
CA PHE A 242 -8.83 7.97 -0.40
C PHE A 242 -8.93 6.46 -0.55
N THR A 243 -8.80 5.75 0.57
CA THR A 243 -8.86 4.29 0.58
C THR A 243 -9.92 3.81 1.54
N ILE A 244 -10.69 2.82 1.09
CA ILE A 244 -11.58 2.03 1.93
C ILE A 244 -11.03 0.61 1.96
N THR A 245 -10.68 0.09 3.14
CA THR A 245 -10.12 -1.25 3.31
C THR A 245 -11.00 -2.06 4.25
N TYR A 246 -11.48 -3.19 3.77
CA TYR A 246 -12.21 -4.17 4.57
C TYR A 246 -11.31 -5.38 4.85
N TYR A 247 -11.07 -5.68 6.13
CA TYR A 247 -10.26 -6.79 6.59
C TYR A 247 -11.11 -8.03 6.88
N PHE A 248 -10.64 -9.20 6.46
CA PHE A 248 -11.34 -10.46 6.75
C PHE A 248 -11.04 -10.96 8.17
N GLU A 249 -12.06 -11.45 8.88
CA GLU A 249 -11.97 -11.89 10.29
C GLU A 249 -10.94 -13.01 10.57
N ARG A 250 -10.41 -13.69 9.55
CA ARG A 250 -9.38 -14.71 9.74
C ARG A 250 -8.08 -14.20 10.33
N TYR A 251 -7.89 -12.88 10.35
CA TYR A 251 -6.77 -12.22 11.00
C TYR A 251 -7.05 -11.93 12.49
N ARG A 252 -7.65 -12.87 13.20
CA ARG A 252 -7.69 -12.79 14.67
C ARG A 252 -6.27 -13.03 15.18
N SER A 253 -5.73 -12.03 15.89
CA SER A 253 -4.45 -12.10 16.58
C SER A 253 -4.23 -13.49 17.22
N ARG A 254 -3.10 -14.16 16.94
CA ARG A 254 -2.74 -15.45 17.52
C ARG A 254 -2.73 -15.48 19.05
N LYS A 255 -2.61 -14.32 19.72
CA LYS A 255 -2.73 -14.21 21.18
C LYS A 255 -4.08 -14.72 21.71
N GLY A 256 -5.18 -14.51 21.01
CA GLY A 256 -6.51 -15.01 21.40
C GLY A 256 -6.70 -16.53 21.26
N ARG A 257 -5.96 -17.20 20.34
CA ARG A 257 -6.04 -18.67 20.17
C ARG A 257 -5.34 -19.44 21.30
N ASN A 258 -4.23 -18.92 21.82
CA ASN A 258 -3.51 -19.55 22.94
C ASN A 258 -4.26 -19.41 24.26
N ALA A 259 -4.99 -18.31 24.49
CA ALA A 259 -5.82 -18.15 25.69
C ALA A 259 -6.98 -19.16 25.73
N LYS A 260 -7.64 -19.47 24.61
CA LYS A 260 -8.70 -20.50 24.56
C LYS A 260 -8.20 -21.94 24.71
N ARG A 261 -6.97 -22.24 24.27
CA ARG A 261 -6.38 -23.58 24.43
C ARG A 261 -5.95 -23.88 25.87
N VAL A 262 -5.62 -22.86 26.65
CA VAL A 262 -5.25 -23.00 28.09
C VAL A 262 -6.48 -23.18 28.98
N MET A 263 -7.66 -22.68 28.56
CA MET A 263 -8.91 -22.85 29.32
C MET A 263 -9.64 -24.18 29.04
N LEU A 264 -9.19 -24.98 28.07
CA LEU A 264 -9.78 -26.29 27.74
C LEU A 264 -8.90 -27.48 28.18
N LYS A 265 -7.94 -27.27 29.04
CA LYS A 265 -7.20 -28.28 29.82
C LYS A 265 -7.44 -28.09 31.31
#